data_a378bfa4d1537d60416f10c78bf9b312
#
_entry.id   a378bfa4d1537d60416f10c78bf9b312
#
_cell.length_a   1.000
_cell.length_b   1.000
_cell.length_c   1.000
_cell.angle_alpha   90.00
_cell.angle_beta   90.00
_cell.angle_gamma   90.00
#
_symmetry.space_group_name_H-M   'P 1'
#
loop_
_entity.id
_entity.type
_entity.pdbx_description
1 polymer ?
#
loop_
_entity_poly.entity_id
_entity_poly.type
_entity_poly.pdbx_seq_one_letter_code
_entity_poly.pdbx_strand_id
1 'polypeptide(L)'
;MPFDELKRWESSLQNEGLINPRCRKAFHVNRLLCFGIAKSMPVFEKLILSDQIAHLRHISYMFLAFTGPYLAWELGFETWTRKDGAMPALVFKSSKYAHDQRMIRWSEIAFTKSVAKFKCAALTNVEYALLIAMIFTKPGAEGLSPEGKDLLYDESAKFTNILLRYNQRRLGLLEGVQRLDLCINLINAAIETEHILRLMLRYHTKYYSMDSIDIQCSNFIENLIKRTD
;
A
#
# COMPACT_ATOMS: atom_id res chain seq x y z
N MET A 1 6.37 5.99 -22.61
CA MET A 1 7.27 4.81 -22.70
C MET A 1 7.14 4.23 -24.10
N PRO A 2 8.24 4.03 -24.86
CA PRO A 2 8.22 3.44 -26.19
C PRO A 2 7.64 2.01 -26.17
N PHE A 3 6.96 1.62 -27.25
CA PHE A 3 6.30 0.31 -27.35
C PHE A 3 7.27 -0.89 -27.21
N ASP A 4 8.51 -0.73 -27.68
CA ASP A 4 9.56 -1.76 -27.55
C ASP A 4 10.06 -1.93 -26.12
N GLU A 5 9.99 -0.90 -25.30
CA GLU A 5 10.31 -0.95 -23.87
C GLU A 5 9.18 -1.65 -23.10
N LEU A 6 7.93 -1.43 -23.49
CA LEU A 6 6.77 -2.14 -22.95
C LEU A 6 6.84 -3.65 -23.24
N LYS A 7 7.21 -4.04 -24.46
CA LYS A 7 7.40 -5.45 -24.83
C LYS A 7 8.53 -6.13 -24.07
N ARG A 8 9.68 -5.47 -23.89
CA ARG A 8 10.78 -5.99 -23.06
C ARG A 8 10.36 -6.15 -21.60
N TRP A 9 9.56 -5.24 -21.11
CA TRP A 9 8.98 -5.27 -19.78
C TRP A 9 8.02 -6.46 -19.62
N GLU A 10 7.10 -6.65 -20.55
CA GLU A 10 6.13 -7.74 -20.56
C GLU A 10 6.84 -9.09 -20.60
N SER A 11 7.85 -9.26 -21.45
CA SER A 11 8.68 -10.46 -21.52
C SER A 11 9.44 -10.74 -20.23
N SER A 12 10.03 -9.73 -19.61
CA SER A 12 10.75 -9.85 -18.34
C SER A 12 9.81 -10.25 -17.19
N LEU A 13 8.62 -9.64 -17.09
CA LEU A 13 7.64 -9.96 -16.05
C LEU A 13 7.04 -11.35 -16.23
N GLN A 14 6.83 -11.80 -17.46
CA GLN A 14 6.35 -13.16 -17.75
C GLN A 14 7.32 -14.24 -17.29
N ASN A 15 8.62 -13.97 -17.40
CA ASN A 15 9.67 -14.94 -17.05
C ASN A 15 10.07 -14.88 -15.57
N GLU A 16 10.03 -13.71 -14.94
CA GLU A 16 10.52 -13.50 -13.57
C GLU A 16 9.49 -13.83 -12.46
N GLY A 17 8.19 -13.85 -12.79
CA GLY A 17 7.11 -14.11 -11.82
C GLY A 17 6.82 -12.94 -10.87
N LEU A 18 5.94 -13.17 -9.88
CA LEU A 18 5.45 -12.13 -8.95
C LEU A 18 6.54 -11.60 -8.03
N ILE A 19 7.45 -12.47 -7.61
CA ILE A 19 8.54 -12.15 -6.68
C ILE A 19 9.85 -12.08 -7.47
N ASN A 20 10.04 -10.99 -8.17
CA ASN A 20 11.24 -10.74 -8.94
C ASN A 20 12.14 -9.68 -8.27
N PRO A 21 13.43 -9.55 -8.69
CA PRO A 21 14.35 -8.57 -8.12
C PRO A 21 13.85 -7.11 -8.16
N ARG A 22 13.03 -6.76 -9.17
CA ARG A 22 12.45 -5.41 -9.31
C ARG A 22 11.34 -5.16 -8.31
N CYS A 23 10.46 -6.14 -8.09
CA CYS A 23 9.45 -6.07 -7.03
C CYS A 23 10.13 -5.96 -5.66
N ARG A 24 11.18 -6.76 -5.42
CA ARG A 24 11.98 -6.69 -4.19
C ARG A 24 12.56 -5.30 -3.96
N LYS A 25 13.20 -4.71 -4.99
CA LYS A 25 13.73 -3.33 -4.92
C LYS A 25 12.64 -2.32 -4.56
N ALA A 26 11.44 -2.45 -5.16
CA ALA A 26 10.32 -1.58 -4.88
C ALA A 26 9.84 -1.68 -3.43
N PHE A 27 9.74 -2.88 -2.89
CA PHE A 27 9.38 -3.07 -1.49
C PHE A 27 10.41 -2.44 -0.54
N HIS A 28 11.71 -2.56 -0.85
CA HIS A 28 12.76 -1.91 -0.06
C HIS A 28 12.67 -0.39 -0.11
N VAL A 29 12.51 0.19 -1.31
CA VAL A 29 12.35 1.64 -1.47
C VAL A 29 11.13 2.13 -0.71
N ASN A 30 9.98 1.43 -0.82
CA ASN A 30 8.78 1.80 -0.09
C ASN A 30 8.98 1.79 1.43
N ARG A 31 9.74 0.82 1.95
CA ARG A 31 10.06 0.76 3.39
C ARG A 31 10.96 1.90 3.85
N LEU A 32 11.96 2.25 3.05
CA LEU A 32 12.83 3.39 3.35
C LEU A 32 12.04 4.70 3.35
N LEU A 33 11.12 4.88 2.40
CA LEU A 33 10.21 6.02 2.37
C LEU A 33 9.28 6.02 3.58
N CYS A 34 8.67 4.90 3.91
CA CYS A 34 7.82 4.74 5.08
C CYS A 34 8.57 5.12 6.37
N PHE A 35 9.80 4.61 6.54
CA PHE A 35 10.64 4.95 7.68
C PHE A 35 10.99 6.45 7.72
N GLY A 36 11.38 7.03 6.59
CA GLY A 36 11.69 8.46 6.49
C GLY A 36 10.52 9.36 6.85
N ILE A 37 9.30 9.04 6.36
CA ILE A 37 8.08 9.77 6.69
C ILE A 37 7.74 9.60 8.19
N ALA A 38 7.79 8.37 8.72
CA ALA A 38 7.53 8.12 10.14
C ALA A 38 8.44 8.96 11.04
N LYS A 39 9.73 8.98 10.76
CA LYS A 39 10.72 9.81 11.48
C LYS A 39 10.46 11.31 11.41
N SER A 40 9.81 11.79 10.37
CA SER A 40 9.44 13.21 10.25
C SER A 40 8.20 13.58 11.07
N MET A 41 7.49 12.61 11.62
CA MET A 41 6.31 12.86 12.43
C MET A 41 6.66 12.99 13.92
N PRO A 42 6.34 14.13 14.57
CA PRO A 42 6.71 14.36 15.98
C PRO A 42 6.18 13.29 16.95
N VAL A 43 5.04 12.67 16.66
CA VAL A 43 4.47 11.60 17.49
C VAL A 43 5.35 10.35 17.49
N PHE A 44 6.03 10.06 16.39
CA PHE A 44 6.84 8.85 16.24
C PHE A 44 8.04 8.84 17.21
N GLU A 45 8.65 9.98 17.47
CA GLU A 45 9.77 10.13 18.42
C GLU A 45 9.33 9.93 19.88
N LYS A 46 8.04 10.11 20.18
CA LYS A 46 7.47 9.89 21.52
C LYS A 46 7.18 8.42 21.80
N LEU A 47 7.13 7.58 20.78
CA LEU A 47 6.93 6.14 20.93
C LEU A 47 8.20 5.48 21.44
N ILE A 48 8.06 4.51 22.35
CA ILE A 48 9.18 3.63 22.74
C ILE A 48 9.62 2.77 21.56
N LEU A 49 10.86 2.30 21.57
CA LEU A 49 11.45 1.58 20.42
C LEU A 49 10.63 0.36 19.97
N SER A 50 10.08 -0.42 20.91
CA SER A 50 9.21 -1.54 20.59
C SER A 50 7.96 -1.11 19.82
N ASP A 51 7.34 0.01 20.23
CA ASP A 51 6.17 0.56 19.58
C ASP A 51 6.52 1.11 18.19
N GLN A 52 7.66 1.80 18.05
CA GLN A 52 8.14 2.27 16.74
C GLN A 52 8.30 1.09 15.77
N ILE A 53 8.90 -0.01 16.22
CA ILE A 53 9.09 -1.21 15.40
C ILE A 53 7.74 -1.85 15.05
N ALA A 54 6.85 -2.04 16.01
CA ALA A 54 5.54 -2.62 15.82
C ALA A 54 4.71 -1.77 14.84
N HIS A 55 4.73 -0.46 15.03
CA HIS A 55 4.00 0.49 14.21
C HIS A 55 4.50 0.52 12.76
N LEU A 56 5.82 0.68 12.54
CA LEU A 56 6.42 0.66 11.20
C LEU A 56 6.09 -0.62 10.44
N ARG A 57 6.17 -1.70 11.14
CA ARG A 57 5.78 -2.96 10.57
C ARG A 57 4.31 -2.99 10.12
N HIS A 58 3.39 -2.46 10.87
CA HIS A 58 1.95 -2.40 10.57
C HIS A 58 1.67 -1.49 9.38
N ILE A 59 2.19 -0.27 9.39
CA ILE A 59 1.84 0.74 8.39
C ILE A 59 2.53 0.55 7.04
N SER A 60 3.67 -0.16 6.97
CA SER A 60 4.49 -0.23 5.75
C SER A 60 3.75 -0.81 4.54
N TYR A 61 2.89 -1.81 4.76
CA TYR A 61 2.07 -2.39 3.68
C TYR A 61 0.87 -1.54 3.34
N MET A 62 0.22 -0.96 4.35
CA MET A 62 -0.90 -0.06 4.14
C MET A 62 -0.45 1.19 3.38
N PHE A 63 0.74 1.73 3.72
CA PHE A 63 1.37 2.81 2.98
C PHE A 63 1.59 2.44 1.51
N LEU A 64 2.13 1.25 1.23
CA LEU A 64 2.28 0.75 -0.13
C LEU A 64 0.94 0.62 -0.85
N ALA A 65 -0.06 0.03 -0.18
CA ALA A 65 -1.39 -0.20 -0.73
C ALA A 65 -2.19 1.09 -0.97
N PHE A 66 -1.81 2.19 -0.31
CA PHE A 66 -2.38 3.52 -0.53
C PHE A 66 -1.64 4.29 -1.61
N THR A 67 -0.30 4.32 -1.55
CA THR A 67 0.52 5.14 -2.45
C THR A 67 0.62 4.57 -3.87
N GLY A 68 0.60 3.25 -4.00
CA GLY A 68 0.69 2.60 -5.32
C GLY A 68 -0.47 2.94 -6.25
N PRO A 69 -1.74 2.77 -5.84
CA PRO A 69 -2.90 3.16 -6.63
C PRO A 69 -2.97 4.67 -6.86
N TYR A 70 -2.63 5.49 -5.88
CA TYR A 70 -2.59 6.94 -6.03
C TYR A 70 -1.60 7.35 -7.12
N LEU A 71 -0.37 6.82 -7.08
CA LEU A 71 0.66 7.12 -8.08
C LEU A 71 0.21 6.69 -9.48
N ALA A 72 -0.41 5.52 -9.61
CA ALA A 72 -0.93 5.03 -10.90
C ALA A 72 -1.99 5.99 -11.47
N TRP A 73 -2.91 6.44 -10.62
CA TRP A 73 -3.91 7.43 -11.00
C TRP A 73 -3.29 8.76 -11.43
N GLU A 74 -2.35 9.31 -10.66
CA GLU A 74 -1.62 10.55 -10.99
C GLU A 74 -0.87 10.45 -12.33
N LEU A 75 -0.38 9.26 -12.67
CA LEU A 75 0.30 8.99 -13.94
C LEU A 75 -0.69 8.72 -15.10
N GLY A 76 -2.00 8.73 -14.85
CA GLY A 76 -3.04 8.50 -15.87
C GLY A 76 -3.26 7.02 -16.23
N PHE A 77 -2.84 6.07 -15.39
CA PHE A 77 -3.04 4.64 -15.61
C PHE A 77 -4.29 4.12 -14.89
N GLU A 78 -4.85 3.03 -15.40
CA GLU A 78 -6.03 2.37 -14.82
C GLU A 78 -5.68 1.16 -13.96
N THR A 79 -4.43 0.74 -13.99
CA THR A 79 -3.88 -0.31 -13.13
C THR A 79 -2.63 0.18 -12.44
N TRP A 80 -2.29 -0.44 -11.33
CA TRP A 80 -1.12 -0.07 -10.56
C TRP A 80 0.14 -0.08 -11.42
N THR A 81 0.68 1.09 -11.66
CA THR A 81 1.84 1.32 -12.51
C THR A 81 2.86 2.15 -11.75
N ARG A 82 4.11 1.77 -11.83
CA ARG A 82 5.22 2.46 -11.19
C ARG A 82 5.88 3.44 -12.18
N LYS A 83 6.66 4.38 -11.67
CA LYS A 83 7.41 5.34 -12.50
C LYS A 83 8.39 4.68 -13.47
N ASP A 84 8.89 3.48 -13.13
CA ASP A 84 9.74 2.67 -14.01
C ASP A 84 8.94 1.83 -15.04
N GLY A 85 7.62 2.05 -15.13
CA GLY A 85 6.72 1.36 -16.04
C GLY A 85 6.27 -0.02 -15.57
N ALA A 86 6.71 -0.50 -14.40
CA ALA A 86 6.31 -1.79 -13.88
C ALA A 86 4.82 -1.84 -13.55
N MET A 87 4.13 -2.83 -14.11
CA MET A 87 2.70 -3.08 -13.90
C MET A 87 2.52 -4.47 -13.28
N PRO A 88 2.37 -4.59 -11.94
CA PRO A 88 2.24 -5.89 -11.29
C PRO A 88 1.12 -6.76 -11.84
N ALA A 89 0.02 -6.17 -12.30
CA ALA A 89 -1.10 -6.90 -12.89
C ALA A 89 -0.72 -7.72 -14.14
N LEU A 90 0.30 -7.31 -14.89
CA LEU A 90 0.74 -8.03 -16.10
C LEU A 90 1.35 -9.39 -15.79
N VAL A 91 1.93 -9.57 -14.60
CA VAL A 91 2.50 -10.84 -14.16
C VAL A 91 1.44 -11.96 -14.19
N PHE A 92 0.20 -11.64 -13.86
CA PHE A 92 -0.90 -12.62 -13.78
C PHE A 92 -1.48 -13.00 -15.15
N LYS A 93 -1.06 -12.32 -16.21
CA LYS A 93 -1.33 -12.73 -17.60
C LYS A 93 -0.32 -13.74 -18.12
N SER A 94 0.76 -14.01 -17.37
CA SER A 94 1.77 -15.00 -17.75
C SER A 94 1.23 -16.43 -17.66
N SER A 95 1.86 -17.34 -18.39
CA SER A 95 1.50 -18.77 -18.40
C SER A 95 1.51 -19.41 -17.01
N LYS A 96 2.39 -18.94 -16.11
CA LYS A 96 2.52 -19.43 -14.73
C LYS A 96 1.21 -19.29 -13.93
N TYR A 97 0.45 -18.21 -14.15
CA TYR A 97 -0.77 -17.90 -13.40
C TYR A 97 -2.06 -17.93 -14.24
N ALA A 98 -1.95 -18.16 -15.56
CA ALA A 98 -3.06 -18.03 -16.51
C ALA A 98 -4.30 -18.87 -16.17
N HIS A 99 -4.13 -19.97 -15.43
CA HIS A 99 -5.22 -20.86 -15.02
C HIS A 99 -5.61 -20.70 -13.54
N ASP A 100 -4.93 -19.84 -12.79
CA ASP A 100 -5.23 -19.58 -11.39
C ASP A 100 -6.23 -18.43 -11.25
N GLN A 101 -7.52 -18.75 -11.31
CA GLN A 101 -8.60 -17.78 -11.19
C GLN A 101 -8.56 -16.99 -9.86
N ARG A 102 -8.02 -17.59 -8.80
CA ARG A 102 -7.89 -16.93 -7.49
C ARG A 102 -6.84 -15.83 -7.54
N MET A 103 -5.66 -16.13 -8.07
CA MET A 103 -4.59 -15.14 -8.24
C MET A 103 -5.01 -14.02 -9.18
N ILE A 104 -5.67 -14.35 -10.30
CA ILE A 104 -6.18 -13.38 -11.27
C ILE A 104 -7.19 -12.43 -10.59
N ARG A 105 -8.17 -12.98 -9.86
CA ARG A 105 -9.19 -12.17 -9.15
C ARG A 105 -8.56 -11.26 -8.09
N TRP A 106 -7.63 -11.76 -7.31
CA TRP A 106 -6.93 -10.97 -6.31
C TRP A 106 -6.11 -9.85 -6.96
N SER A 107 -5.41 -10.15 -8.07
CA SER A 107 -4.64 -9.13 -8.79
C SER A 107 -5.52 -8.01 -9.33
N GLU A 108 -6.71 -8.34 -9.83
CA GLU A 108 -7.66 -7.33 -10.28
C GLU A 108 -8.13 -6.41 -9.14
N ILE A 109 -8.44 -6.99 -7.97
CA ILE A 109 -8.85 -6.21 -6.80
C ILE A 109 -7.70 -5.32 -6.34
N ALA A 110 -6.50 -5.88 -6.17
CA ALA A 110 -5.37 -5.17 -5.61
C ALA A 110 -4.80 -4.11 -6.55
N PHE A 111 -4.69 -4.38 -7.85
CA PHE A 111 -3.94 -3.54 -8.77
C PHE A 111 -4.80 -2.70 -9.73
N THR A 112 -6.06 -3.07 -9.97
CA THR A 112 -6.92 -2.34 -10.91
C THR A 112 -8.07 -1.64 -10.19
N LYS A 113 -8.87 -2.36 -9.41
CA LYS A 113 -10.01 -1.77 -8.70
C LYS A 113 -9.57 -0.74 -7.65
N SER A 114 -8.41 -0.92 -7.04
CA SER A 114 -7.85 0.06 -6.11
C SER A 114 -7.58 1.41 -6.80
N VAL A 115 -7.05 1.42 -8.02
CA VAL A 115 -6.81 2.66 -8.79
C VAL A 115 -8.11 3.37 -9.14
N ALA A 116 -9.14 2.62 -9.53
CA ALA A 116 -10.44 3.20 -9.86
C ALA A 116 -11.06 3.99 -8.68
N LYS A 117 -10.84 3.54 -7.42
CA LYS A 117 -11.29 4.26 -6.22
C LYS A 117 -10.62 5.64 -6.11
N PHE A 118 -9.33 5.76 -6.40
CA PHE A 118 -8.61 7.05 -6.41
C PHE A 118 -9.07 7.95 -7.56
N LYS A 119 -9.33 7.39 -8.75
CA LYS A 119 -9.90 8.11 -9.89
C LYS A 119 -11.24 8.75 -9.53
N CYS A 120 -12.12 8.01 -8.87
CA CYS A 120 -13.42 8.53 -8.41
C CYS A 120 -13.27 9.61 -7.34
N ALA A 121 -12.32 9.44 -6.42
CA ALA A 121 -12.11 10.39 -5.33
C ALA A 121 -11.43 11.68 -5.78
N ALA A 122 -10.55 11.64 -6.79
CA ALA A 122 -9.80 12.79 -7.32
C ALA A 122 -9.25 13.69 -6.18
N LEU A 123 -8.35 13.13 -5.38
CA LEU A 123 -7.80 13.81 -4.20
C LEU A 123 -7.03 15.07 -4.57
N THR A 124 -7.17 16.11 -3.73
CA THR A 124 -6.20 17.20 -3.74
C THR A 124 -4.89 16.77 -3.05
N ASN A 125 -3.79 17.48 -3.33
CA ASN A 125 -2.50 17.22 -2.67
C ASN A 125 -2.59 17.34 -1.14
N VAL A 126 -3.42 18.27 -0.63
CA VAL A 126 -3.64 18.45 0.81
C VAL A 126 -4.38 17.27 1.42
N GLU A 127 -5.45 16.80 0.76
CA GLU A 127 -6.19 15.60 1.19
C GLU A 127 -5.27 14.37 1.19
N TYR A 128 -4.48 14.18 0.14
CA TYR A 128 -3.52 13.09 0.06
C TYR A 128 -2.51 13.13 1.20
N ALA A 129 -1.90 14.28 1.47
CA ALA A 129 -0.92 14.44 2.55
C ALA A 129 -1.54 14.15 3.93
N LEU A 130 -2.76 14.64 4.18
CA LEU A 130 -3.47 14.40 5.44
C LEU A 130 -3.86 12.92 5.60
N LEU A 131 -4.26 12.24 4.53
CA LEU A 131 -4.55 10.80 4.56
C LEU A 131 -3.29 9.98 4.82
N ILE A 132 -2.13 10.36 4.27
CA ILE A 132 -0.84 9.76 4.64
C ILE A 132 -0.58 9.96 6.14
N ALA A 133 -0.74 11.17 6.67
CA ALA A 133 -0.56 11.43 8.09
C ALA A 133 -1.51 10.58 8.96
N MET A 134 -2.76 10.39 8.55
CA MET A 134 -3.73 9.52 9.24
C MET A 134 -3.33 8.04 9.18
N ILE A 135 -2.75 7.56 8.08
CA ILE A 135 -2.19 6.20 8.00
C ILE A 135 -1.03 6.05 8.99
N PHE A 136 -0.16 7.04 9.07
CA PHE A 136 1.02 7.03 9.95
C PHE A 136 0.70 7.26 11.43
N THR A 137 -0.53 7.60 11.77
CA THR A 137 -1.00 7.76 13.16
C THR A 137 -2.07 6.74 13.55
N LYS A 138 -2.31 5.73 12.70
CA LYS A 138 -3.31 4.69 12.98
C LYS A 138 -2.88 3.76 14.11
N PRO A 139 -3.63 3.65 15.23
CA PRO A 139 -3.21 2.90 16.42
C PRO A 139 -3.49 1.39 16.35
N GLY A 140 -3.57 0.81 15.14
CA GLY A 140 -4.01 -0.59 14.92
C GLY A 140 -2.90 -1.64 14.92
N ALA A 141 -1.67 -1.29 15.27
CA ALA A 141 -0.57 -2.25 15.25
C ALA A 141 -0.63 -3.21 16.45
N GLU A 142 -0.44 -4.50 16.18
CA GLU A 142 -0.25 -5.49 17.24
C GLU A 142 1.08 -5.24 17.97
N GLY A 143 1.06 -5.43 19.30
CA GLY A 143 2.23 -5.23 20.14
C GLY A 143 2.52 -3.78 20.50
N LEU A 144 1.64 -2.84 20.19
CA LEU A 144 1.72 -1.48 20.75
C LEU A 144 1.36 -1.49 22.23
N SER A 145 2.11 -0.71 23.02
CA SER A 145 1.74 -0.40 24.40
C SER A 145 0.44 0.40 24.47
N PRO A 146 -0.28 0.38 25.61
CA PRO A 146 -1.45 1.25 25.80
C PRO A 146 -1.12 2.71 25.55
N GLU A 147 -0.03 3.21 26.09
CA GLU A 147 0.45 4.59 25.95
C GLU A 147 0.76 4.93 24.48
N GLY A 148 1.39 4.01 23.75
CA GLY A 148 1.65 4.17 22.32
C GLY A 148 0.37 4.24 21.49
N LYS A 149 -0.64 3.45 21.85
CA LYS A 149 -1.98 3.51 21.19
C LYS A 149 -2.66 4.85 21.43
N ASP A 150 -2.64 5.34 22.68
CA ASP A 150 -3.26 6.61 23.05
C ASP A 150 -2.59 7.79 22.32
N LEU A 151 -1.25 7.83 22.29
CA LEU A 151 -0.49 8.84 21.55
C LEU A 151 -0.86 8.86 20.06
N LEU A 152 -0.92 7.69 19.42
CA LEU A 152 -1.27 7.59 17.99
C LEU A 152 -2.73 7.96 17.75
N TYR A 153 -3.65 7.55 18.64
CA TYR A 153 -5.07 7.88 18.54
C TYR A 153 -5.31 9.39 18.60
N ASP A 154 -4.71 10.06 19.58
CA ASP A 154 -4.83 11.51 19.76
C ASP A 154 -4.30 12.26 18.54
N GLU A 155 -3.19 11.81 17.98
CA GLU A 155 -2.60 12.44 16.81
C GLU A 155 -3.45 12.19 15.55
N SER A 156 -3.98 10.98 15.39
CA SER A 156 -4.91 10.65 14.30
C SER A 156 -6.18 11.50 14.34
N ALA A 157 -6.74 11.73 15.54
CA ALA A 157 -7.90 12.60 15.74
C ALA A 157 -7.62 14.05 15.29
N LYS A 158 -6.40 14.57 15.55
CA LYS A 158 -6.00 15.91 15.08
C LYS A 158 -6.01 16.00 13.56
N PHE A 159 -5.37 15.05 12.87
CA PHE A 159 -5.33 15.04 11.40
C PHE A 159 -6.72 14.87 10.79
N THR A 160 -7.57 14.05 11.38
CA THR A 160 -8.98 13.90 10.97
C THR A 160 -9.72 15.22 11.07
N ASN A 161 -9.56 15.96 12.20
CA ASN A 161 -10.18 17.26 12.39
C ASN A 161 -9.64 18.33 11.42
N ILE A 162 -8.34 18.30 11.13
CA ILE A 162 -7.73 19.19 10.13
C ILE A 162 -8.32 18.92 8.75
N LEU A 163 -8.43 17.65 8.33
CA LEU A 163 -9.00 17.27 7.05
C LEU A 163 -10.48 17.67 6.96
N LEU A 164 -11.26 17.45 8.03
CA LEU A 164 -12.66 17.90 8.09
C LEU A 164 -12.78 19.40 7.88
N ARG A 165 -12.02 20.20 8.64
CA ARG A 165 -12.05 21.66 8.54
C ARG A 165 -11.59 22.15 7.18
N TYR A 166 -10.56 21.53 6.59
CA TYR A 166 -10.09 21.84 5.25
C TYR A 166 -11.21 21.61 4.21
N ASN A 167 -11.87 20.46 4.28
CA ASN A 167 -12.96 20.14 3.37
C ASN A 167 -14.18 21.05 3.56
N GLN A 168 -14.56 21.35 4.81
CA GLN A 168 -15.67 22.26 5.12
C GLN A 168 -15.41 23.69 4.64
N ARG A 169 -14.18 24.19 4.75
CA ARG A 169 -13.81 25.52 4.24
C ARG A 169 -13.89 25.60 2.72
N ARG A 170 -13.58 24.51 2.04
CA ARG A 170 -13.53 24.43 0.58
C ARG A 170 -14.88 24.16 -0.05
N LEU A 171 -15.72 23.35 0.57
CA LEU A 171 -16.94 22.78 -0.03
C LEU A 171 -18.22 23.18 0.68
N GLY A 172 -18.14 23.73 1.89
CA GLY A 172 -19.29 23.93 2.76
C GLY A 172 -19.43 22.85 3.85
N LEU A 173 -20.29 23.06 4.82
CA LEU A 173 -20.37 22.22 6.03
C LEU A 173 -20.76 20.78 5.70
N LEU A 174 -21.83 20.58 4.94
CA LEU A 174 -22.38 19.25 4.65
C LEU A 174 -21.51 18.50 3.66
N GLU A 175 -21.17 19.14 2.54
CA GLU A 175 -20.33 18.58 1.48
C GLU A 175 -18.92 18.26 2.00
N GLY A 176 -18.42 19.07 2.95
CA GLY A 176 -17.14 18.81 3.61
C GLY A 176 -17.13 17.54 4.46
N VAL A 177 -18.24 17.22 5.13
CA VAL A 177 -18.41 15.95 5.87
C VAL A 177 -18.49 14.77 4.91
N GLN A 178 -19.28 14.88 3.83
CA GLN A 178 -19.38 13.84 2.81
C GLN A 178 -18.00 13.57 2.14
N ARG A 179 -17.25 14.65 1.92
CA ARG A 179 -15.89 14.54 1.38
C ARG A 179 -14.93 13.84 2.34
N LEU A 180 -15.04 14.11 3.64
CA LEU A 180 -14.27 13.40 4.66
C LEU A 180 -14.58 11.89 4.62
N ASP A 181 -15.86 11.51 4.55
CA ASP A 181 -16.26 10.11 4.45
C ASP A 181 -15.62 9.43 3.22
N LEU A 182 -15.67 10.09 2.05
CA LEU A 182 -15.01 9.60 0.83
C LEU A 182 -13.49 9.40 1.04
N CYS A 183 -12.83 10.34 1.71
CA CYS A 183 -11.41 10.26 2.03
C CYS A 183 -11.10 9.07 2.97
N ILE A 184 -11.91 8.87 4.02
CA ILE A 184 -11.75 7.74 4.95
C ILE A 184 -11.96 6.41 4.24
N ASN A 185 -12.91 6.34 3.31
CA ASN A 185 -13.16 5.15 2.50
C ASN A 185 -11.97 4.74 1.62
N LEU A 186 -11.08 5.68 1.24
CA LEU A 186 -9.82 5.33 0.59
C LEU A 186 -8.83 4.64 1.53
N ILE A 187 -8.79 5.02 2.81
CA ILE A 187 -7.97 4.31 3.82
C ILE A 187 -8.50 2.88 3.99
N ASN A 188 -9.84 2.71 4.07
CA ASN A 188 -10.45 1.38 4.14
C ASN A 188 -10.13 0.54 2.89
N ALA A 189 -10.13 1.16 1.72
CA ALA A 189 -9.72 0.51 0.48
C ALA A 189 -8.24 0.08 0.49
N ALA A 190 -7.36 0.88 1.10
CA ALA A 190 -5.96 0.51 1.26
C ALA A 190 -5.78 -0.68 2.21
N ILE A 191 -6.57 -0.77 3.28
CA ILE A 191 -6.58 -1.93 4.21
C ILE A 191 -7.04 -3.19 3.47
N GLU A 192 -8.12 -3.10 2.69
CA GLU A 192 -8.58 -4.21 1.84
C GLU A 192 -7.49 -4.66 0.85
N THR A 193 -6.87 -3.71 0.17
CA THR A 193 -5.78 -3.97 -0.79
C THR A 193 -4.57 -4.62 -0.10
N GLU A 194 -4.18 -4.12 1.07
CA GLU A 194 -3.12 -4.72 1.90
C GLU A 194 -3.43 -6.18 2.24
N HIS A 195 -4.64 -6.45 2.71
CA HIS A 195 -5.08 -7.81 3.05
C HIS A 195 -4.98 -8.75 1.83
N ILE A 196 -5.47 -8.32 0.68
CA ILE A 196 -5.39 -9.09 -0.58
C ILE A 196 -3.94 -9.34 -0.98
N LEU A 197 -3.06 -8.33 -0.89
CA LEU A 197 -1.64 -8.49 -1.19
C LEU A 197 -0.97 -9.53 -0.28
N ARG A 198 -1.30 -9.54 1.02
CA ARG A 198 -0.81 -10.57 1.96
C ARG A 198 -1.31 -11.96 1.60
N LEU A 199 -2.60 -12.10 1.27
CA LEU A 199 -3.16 -13.38 0.81
C LEU A 199 -2.45 -13.87 -0.46
N MET A 200 -2.23 -12.99 -1.43
CA MET A 200 -1.51 -13.33 -2.66
C MET A 200 -0.09 -13.81 -2.38
N LEU A 201 0.66 -13.12 -1.50
CA LEU A 201 2.02 -13.49 -1.14
C LEU A 201 2.06 -14.86 -0.43
N ARG A 202 1.18 -15.09 0.56
CA ARG A 202 1.07 -16.39 1.26
C ARG A 202 0.75 -17.52 0.29
N TYR A 203 -0.23 -17.29 -0.58
CA TYR A 203 -0.65 -18.27 -1.57
C TYR A 203 0.48 -18.58 -2.57
N HIS A 204 1.16 -17.53 -3.06
CA HIS A 204 2.30 -17.67 -3.95
C HIS A 204 3.42 -18.51 -3.30
N THR A 205 3.81 -18.16 -2.07
CA THR A 205 4.84 -18.90 -1.33
C THR A 205 4.46 -20.38 -1.17
N LYS A 206 3.17 -20.67 -0.92
CA LYS A 206 2.71 -22.06 -0.71
C LYS A 206 2.68 -22.89 -1.99
N TYR A 207 2.30 -22.32 -3.13
CA TYR A 207 1.97 -23.08 -4.34
C TYR A 207 2.89 -22.85 -5.54
N TYR A 208 3.69 -21.77 -5.53
CA TYR A 208 4.52 -21.36 -6.66
C TYR A 208 6.00 -21.18 -6.33
N SER A 209 6.37 -21.23 -5.05
CA SER A 209 7.76 -21.07 -4.61
C SER A 209 8.50 -22.41 -4.73
N MET A 210 9.18 -22.64 -5.84
CA MET A 210 9.93 -23.88 -6.09
C MET A 210 11.38 -23.63 -6.54
N ASP A 211 11.81 -22.39 -6.80
CA ASP A 211 13.13 -22.10 -7.34
C ASP A 211 14.05 -21.44 -6.30
N SER A 212 15.37 -21.70 -6.41
CA SER A 212 16.41 -21.25 -5.47
C SER A 212 16.52 -19.72 -5.29
N ILE A 213 16.02 -18.94 -6.22
CA ILE A 213 15.87 -17.47 -6.10
C ILE A 213 14.76 -17.11 -5.10
N ASP A 214 13.76 -17.94 -4.99
CA ASP A 214 12.63 -17.77 -4.06
C ASP A 214 13.03 -18.01 -2.60
N ILE A 215 14.07 -18.81 -2.31
CA ILE A 215 14.51 -19.08 -0.92
C ILE A 215 15.04 -17.82 -0.23
N GLN A 216 15.80 -16.97 -0.95
CA GLN A 216 16.25 -15.69 -0.39
C GLN A 216 15.12 -14.64 -0.26
N CYS A 217 14.12 -14.73 -1.15
CA CYS A 217 12.90 -13.96 -1.02
C CYS A 217 11.96 -14.53 0.06
N SER A 218 11.96 -15.85 0.29
CA SER A 218 11.16 -16.53 1.30
C SER A 218 11.45 -16.01 2.71
N ASN A 219 12.71 -15.89 3.13
CA ASN A 219 13.04 -15.34 4.43
C ASN A 219 12.57 -13.89 4.62
N PHE A 220 12.60 -13.10 3.56
CA PHE A 220 12.05 -11.75 3.57
C PHE A 220 10.52 -11.79 3.65
N ILE A 221 9.86 -12.63 2.87
CA ILE A 221 8.41 -12.81 2.83
C ILE A 221 7.92 -13.47 4.11
N GLU A 222 8.61 -14.49 4.63
CA GLU A 222 8.28 -15.11 5.90
C GLU A 222 8.32 -14.11 7.06
N ASN A 223 9.34 -13.26 7.11
CA ASN A 223 9.41 -12.16 8.08
C ASN A 223 8.31 -11.11 7.87
N LEU A 224 7.69 -11.05 6.69
CA LEU A 224 6.55 -10.21 6.38
C LEU A 224 5.22 -10.89 6.72
N ILE A 225 5.14 -12.20 6.55
CA ILE A 225 3.95 -13.02 6.76
C ILE A 225 3.82 -13.46 8.23
N LYS A 226 4.91 -13.81 8.91
CA LYS A 226 4.99 -14.26 10.33
C LYS A 226 4.45 -13.27 11.38
N ARG A 227 3.66 -12.33 10.91
CA ARG A 227 3.13 -11.24 11.69
C ARG A 227 1.65 -11.31 11.99
N THR A 228 1.02 -12.38 11.69
CA THR A 228 -0.44 -12.53 11.79
C THR A 228 -0.86 -13.90 12.31
N ASP A 229 -0.05 -14.49 13.21
CA ASP A 229 -0.49 -15.59 14.06
C ASP A 229 -0.50 -15.15 15.50
#